data_e50c4e904f54d5f841e8d16775ca924e
#
_entry.id   e50c4e904f54d5f841e8d16775ca924e
#
_cell.length_a   1.000
_cell.length_b   1.000
_cell.length_c   1.000
_cell.angle_alpha   90.00
_cell.angle_beta   90.00
_cell.angle_gamma   90.00
#
_symmetry.space_group_name_H-M   'P 1'
#
loop_
_entity.id
_entity.type
_entity.pdbx_description
1 polymer ?
#
loop_
_entity_poly.entity_id
_entity_poly.type
_entity_poly.pdbx_seq_one_letter_code
_entity_poly.pdbx_strand_id
1 'polypeptide(L)'
;MLEPQYHVAPKLLGSGETQVNPIGVLMVDADLRKAIRIEQIKLVLRDLSCISEKLFVVQSHRHHMVAQALALGATAVVSRPREIIHKLAQIEVAAKQTQADSAVASPEIAASAAAFASMFAAIQNGKPIDLSDADNATTQIINGITQNGLGAWLDDVRRYHEATFQHCLLVTGVAVGFALDLRFAAVDVKRLGISATLHDIGKARIPLSILDKPGRLDPAEEEIMRRHPVVGYDLLKDMTGVGPEVLDGVRHHHEYLDGSGYPDGLMAPQISDLVRLLTIADIFSALVESRPYRPAMSGQSAYNILCRMDGKLEQSLVRAFRNVALVT
;
A
#
# COMPACT_ATOMS: atom_id res chain seq x y z
N MET A 1 17.15 -8.63 -33.18
CA MET A 1 18.29 -8.23 -32.31
C MET A 1 18.01 -8.55 -30.81
N LEU A 2 16.75 -8.57 -30.36
CA LEU A 2 16.37 -8.93 -28.99
C LEU A 2 15.97 -10.40 -28.80
N GLU A 3 15.46 -11.06 -29.84
CA GLU A 3 14.91 -12.42 -29.79
C GLU A 3 15.86 -13.55 -29.29
N PRO A 4 17.20 -13.46 -29.43
CA PRO A 4 18.06 -14.47 -28.82
C PRO A 4 18.13 -14.43 -27.29
N GLN A 5 17.80 -13.29 -26.70
CA GLN A 5 17.91 -13.07 -25.24
C GLN A 5 16.55 -12.88 -24.56
N TYR A 6 15.54 -12.40 -25.32
CA TYR A 6 14.24 -12.05 -24.79
C TYR A 6 13.12 -12.64 -25.64
N HIS A 7 12.07 -13.16 -25.01
CA HIS A 7 10.85 -13.55 -25.70
C HIS A 7 10.08 -12.29 -26.09
N VAL A 8 10.04 -11.96 -27.37
CA VAL A 8 9.36 -10.76 -27.90
C VAL A 8 8.02 -11.17 -28.51
N ALA A 9 6.92 -10.62 -27.98
CA ALA A 9 5.57 -10.79 -28.53
C ALA A 9 5.13 -9.47 -29.20
N PRO A 10 5.35 -9.28 -30.51
CA PRO A 10 4.98 -8.06 -31.21
C PRO A 10 3.46 -7.96 -31.35
N LYS A 11 2.92 -6.75 -31.16
CA LYS A 11 1.50 -6.44 -31.37
C LYS A 11 1.33 -5.17 -32.18
N LEU A 12 0.47 -5.22 -33.20
CA LEU A 12 0.10 -4.04 -33.98
C LEU A 12 -0.95 -3.23 -33.23
N LEU A 13 -0.80 -1.90 -33.20
CA LEU A 13 -1.80 -0.98 -32.67
C LEU A 13 -3.13 -1.14 -33.42
N GLY A 14 -4.20 -1.47 -32.70
CA GLY A 14 -5.56 -1.66 -33.27
C GLY A 14 -5.94 -3.13 -33.51
N SER A 15 -5.08 -4.13 -33.26
CA SER A 15 -5.47 -5.54 -33.25
C SER A 15 -6.08 -5.90 -31.90
N GLY A 16 -7.31 -6.48 -31.89
CA GLY A 16 -8.02 -6.91 -30.69
C GLY A 16 -7.32 -8.01 -29.89
N GLU A 17 -7.83 -8.22 -28.67
CA GLU A 17 -7.45 -9.21 -27.63
C GLU A 17 -5.96 -9.40 -27.31
N THR A 18 -5.62 -9.19 -26.04
CA THR A 18 -4.30 -9.41 -25.48
C THR A 18 -4.38 -10.37 -24.30
N GLN A 19 -3.95 -11.62 -24.48
CA GLN A 19 -3.45 -12.39 -23.34
C GLN A 19 -2.02 -11.92 -23.08
N VAL A 20 -1.80 -11.24 -21.94
CA VAL A 20 -0.48 -10.80 -21.50
C VAL A 20 -0.11 -11.58 -20.26
N ASN A 21 1.02 -12.25 -20.30
CA ASN A 21 1.65 -12.80 -19.11
C ASN A 21 2.10 -11.59 -18.24
N PRO A 22 1.73 -11.47 -16.96
CA PRO A 22 1.92 -10.25 -16.16
C PRO A 22 3.38 -9.90 -15.85
N ILE A 23 4.33 -10.71 -16.25
CA ILE A 23 5.77 -10.49 -16.03
C ILE A 23 6.40 -10.03 -17.35
N GLY A 24 6.60 -8.71 -17.49
CA GLY A 24 7.22 -8.21 -18.70
C GLY A 24 7.43 -6.70 -18.73
N VAL A 25 8.15 -6.28 -19.74
CA VAL A 25 8.36 -4.89 -20.11
C VAL A 25 7.51 -4.58 -21.33
N LEU A 26 6.66 -3.56 -21.26
CA LEU A 26 5.95 -3.08 -22.43
C LEU A 26 6.86 -2.13 -23.21
N MET A 27 7.19 -2.51 -24.44
CA MET A 27 7.92 -1.63 -25.34
C MET A 27 6.98 -1.01 -26.38
N VAL A 28 6.91 0.31 -26.39
CA VAL A 28 6.07 1.09 -27.31
C VAL A 28 6.97 1.75 -28.37
N ASP A 29 6.92 1.21 -29.60
CA ASP A 29 7.57 1.82 -30.77
C ASP A 29 6.49 2.43 -31.67
N ALA A 30 6.29 3.73 -31.60
CA ALA A 30 5.27 4.44 -32.36
C ALA A 30 5.64 5.91 -32.63
N ASP A 31 5.14 6.43 -33.75
CA ASP A 31 5.29 7.84 -34.08
C ASP A 31 4.34 8.72 -33.24
N LEU A 32 4.86 9.27 -32.16
CA LEU A 32 4.11 10.12 -31.23
C LEU A 32 3.70 11.48 -31.78
N ARG A 33 4.07 11.81 -33.03
CA ARG A 33 3.61 13.05 -33.71
C ARG A 33 2.19 12.90 -34.28
N LYS A 34 1.68 11.68 -34.39
CA LYS A 34 0.37 11.39 -34.98
C LYS A 34 -0.66 11.23 -33.85
N ALA A 35 -1.63 12.14 -33.78
CA ALA A 35 -2.68 12.12 -32.75
C ALA A 35 -3.44 10.78 -32.68
N ILE A 36 -3.74 10.18 -33.85
CA ILE A 36 -4.41 8.88 -33.91
C ILE A 36 -3.60 7.76 -33.25
N ARG A 37 -2.26 7.81 -33.33
CA ARG A 37 -1.39 6.86 -32.67
C ARG A 37 -1.38 7.03 -31.17
N ILE A 38 -1.43 8.27 -30.70
CA ILE A 38 -1.50 8.59 -29.26
C ILE A 38 -2.78 8.01 -28.65
N GLU A 39 -3.92 8.17 -29.30
CA GLU A 39 -5.18 7.61 -28.80
C GLU A 39 -5.18 6.07 -28.81
N GLN A 40 -4.62 5.44 -29.84
CA GLN A 40 -4.44 3.99 -29.89
C GLN A 40 -3.53 3.48 -28.74
N ILE A 41 -2.43 4.20 -28.47
CA ILE A 41 -1.51 3.87 -27.37
C ILE A 41 -2.23 4.00 -26.02
N LYS A 42 -3.01 5.06 -25.78
CA LYS A 42 -3.79 5.21 -24.54
C LYS A 42 -4.74 4.04 -24.28
N LEU A 43 -5.42 3.55 -25.33
CA LEU A 43 -6.28 2.37 -25.21
C LEU A 43 -5.49 1.13 -24.79
N VAL A 44 -4.38 0.84 -25.47
CA VAL A 44 -3.52 -0.30 -25.15
C VAL A 44 -2.91 -0.19 -23.74
N LEU A 45 -2.47 1.00 -23.35
CA LEU A 45 -1.90 1.22 -22.01
C LEU A 45 -2.92 1.03 -20.90
N ARG A 46 -4.19 1.33 -21.16
CA ARG A 46 -5.28 1.08 -20.20
C ARG A 46 -5.52 -0.41 -19.99
N ASP A 47 -5.48 -1.19 -21.08
CA ASP A 47 -5.66 -2.65 -21.04
C ASP A 47 -4.43 -3.36 -20.41
N LEU A 48 -3.24 -2.73 -20.49
CA LEU A 48 -1.97 -3.23 -19.98
C LEU A 48 -1.49 -2.47 -18.72
N SER A 49 -2.42 -1.96 -17.91
CA SER A 49 -2.11 -1.21 -16.69
C SER A 49 -1.32 -2.02 -15.66
N CYS A 50 -1.41 -3.36 -15.69
CA CYS A 50 -0.66 -4.26 -14.81
C CYS A 50 0.85 -4.30 -15.10
N ILE A 51 1.31 -3.80 -16.27
CA ILE A 51 2.74 -3.76 -16.60
C ILE A 51 3.35 -2.48 -16.03
N SER A 52 4.24 -2.61 -15.05
CA SER A 52 4.90 -1.49 -14.38
C SER A 52 5.93 -0.80 -15.28
N GLU A 53 6.71 -1.57 -16.05
CA GLU A 53 7.80 -1.05 -16.88
C GLU A 53 7.34 -0.78 -18.32
N LYS A 54 7.32 0.49 -18.71
CA LYS A 54 6.86 0.99 -20.02
C LYS A 54 7.96 1.75 -20.72
N LEU A 55 8.64 1.07 -21.65
CA LEU A 55 9.76 1.61 -22.42
C LEU A 55 9.27 2.18 -23.75
N PHE A 56 9.40 3.49 -23.94
CA PHE A 56 9.03 4.14 -25.19
C PHE A 56 10.25 4.34 -26.09
N VAL A 57 10.15 3.85 -27.33
CA VAL A 57 11.17 4.04 -28.37
C VAL A 57 10.77 5.24 -29.20
N VAL A 58 11.61 6.28 -29.22
CA VAL A 58 11.39 7.51 -30.00
C VAL A 58 12.50 7.68 -31.02
N GLN A 59 12.17 8.19 -32.21
CA GLN A 59 13.15 8.38 -33.29
C GLN A 59 14.22 9.44 -32.97
N SER A 60 13.95 10.34 -32.04
CA SER A 60 14.89 11.34 -31.55
C SER A 60 14.49 11.84 -30.17
N HIS A 61 15.48 12.19 -29.32
CA HIS A 61 15.25 12.81 -28.00
C HIS A 61 14.81 14.28 -28.08
N ARG A 62 13.93 14.66 -29.00
CA ARG A 62 13.36 16.00 -29.00
C ARG A 62 12.46 16.17 -27.78
N HIS A 63 12.59 17.29 -27.08
CA HIS A 63 11.89 17.55 -25.80
C HIS A 63 10.38 17.25 -25.85
N HIS A 64 9.70 17.60 -26.94
CA HIS A 64 8.27 17.37 -27.06
C HIS A 64 7.90 15.87 -27.18
N MET A 65 8.73 15.02 -27.80
CA MET A 65 8.49 13.57 -27.92
C MET A 65 8.75 12.87 -26.61
N VAL A 66 9.78 13.29 -25.88
CA VAL A 66 10.07 12.78 -24.53
C VAL A 66 8.94 13.17 -23.56
N ALA A 67 8.52 14.45 -23.57
CA ALA A 67 7.41 14.93 -22.75
C ALA A 67 6.09 14.18 -23.05
N GLN A 68 5.83 13.88 -24.32
CA GLN A 68 4.66 13.13 -24.75
C GLN A 68 4.70 11.67 -24.30
N ALA A 69 5.85 11.00 -24.39
CA ALA A 69 6.04 9.64 -23.90
C ALA A 69 5.84 9.58 -22.38
N LEU A 70 6.41 10.52 -21.62
CA LEU A 70 6.24 10.63 -20.17
C LEU A 70 4.77 10.90 -19.80
N ALA A 71 4.08 11.76 -20.53
CA ALA A 71 2.65 12.04 -20.33
C ALA A 71 1.77 10.81 -20.61
N LEU A 72 2.24 9.87 -21.43
CA LEU A 72 1.59 8.56 -21.67
C LEU A 72 1.99 7.49 -20.65
N GLY A 73 2.79 7.82 -19.64
CA GLY A 73 3.19 6.91 -18.58
C GLY A 73 4.45 6.09 -18.89
N ALA A 74 5.33 6.59 -19.76
CA ALA A 74 6.63 5.96 -19.97
C ALA A 74 7.45 5.94 -18.66
N THR A 75 8.02 4.80 -18.29
CA THR A 75 9.02 4.68 -17.23
C THR A 75 10.43 4.95 -17.75
N ALA A 76 10.65 4.74 -19.04
CA ALA A 76 11.88 5.12 -19.72
C ALA A 76 11.62 5.48 -21.19
N VAL A 77 12.44 6.38 -21.73
CA VAL A 77 12.41 6.79 -23.14
C VAL A 77 13.80 6.56 -23.75
N VAL A 78 13.86 5.86 -24.87
CA VAL A 78 15.09 5.49 -25.57
C VAL A 78 14.99 5.83 -27.06
N SER A 79 16.11 6.07 -27.71
CA SER A 79 16.13 6.40 -29.15
C SER A 79 17.05 5.52 -29.98
N ARG A 80 17.94 4.76 -29.36
CA ARG A 80 18.93 3.94 -30.05
C ARG A 80 18.83 2.47 -29.63
N PRO A 81 19.08 1.52 -30.54
CA PRO A 81 19.01 0.10 -30.19
C PRO A 81 19.89 -0.31 -29.00
N ARG A 82 21.07 0.29 -28.85
CA ARG A 82 21.97 0.03 -27.70
C ARG A 82 21.38 0.50 -26.38
N GLU A 83 20.66 1.61 -26.37
CA GLU A 83 19.97 2.12 -25.18
C GLU A 83 18.85 1.18 -24.73
N ILE A 84 18.13 0.54 -25.68
CA ILE A 84 17.11 -0.46 -25.40
C ILE A 84 17.73 -1.65 -24.67
N ILE A 85 18.81 -2.23 -25.22
CA ILE A 85 19.49 -3.38 -24.62
C ILE A 85 20.01 -3.02 -23.23
N HIS A 86 20.64 -1.86 -23.09
CA HIS A 86 21.17 -1.41 -21.79
C HIS A 86 20.05 -1.20 -20.77
N LYS A 87 18.92 -0.63 -21.17
CA LYS A 87 17.78 -0.41 -20.30
C LYS A 87 17.09 -1.71 -19.88
N LEU A 88 16.92 -2.64 -20.82
CA LEU A 88 16.40 -3.99 -20.51
C LEU A 88 17.31 -4.72 -19.53
N ALA A 89 18.62 -4.67 -19.73
CA ALA A 89 19.58 -5.25 -18.80
C ALA A 89 19.50 -4.62 -17.40
N GLN A 90 19.33 -3.29 -17.32
CA GLN A 90 19.11 -2.60 -16.03
C GLN A 90 17.81 -3.06 -15.37
N ILE A 91 16.72 -3.16 -16.11
CA ILE A 91 15.42 -3.64 -15.61
C ILE A 91 15.55 -5.10 -15.15
N GLU A 92 16.25 -5.94 -15.91
CA GLU A 92 16.47 -7.33 -15.53
C GLU A 92 17.33 -7.47 -14.25
N VAL A 93 18.39 -6.67 -14.12
CA VAL A 93 19.21 -6.62 -12.90
C VAL A 93 18.40 -6.13 -11.73
N ALA A 94 17.60 -5.06 -11.91
CA ALA A 94 16.70 -4.56 -10.87
C ALA A 94 15.64 -5.61 -10.51
N ALA A 95 15.03 -6.30 -11.48
CA ALA A 95 14.08 -7.38 -11.23
C ALA A 95 14.72 -8.58 -10.53
N LYS A 96 15.94 -8.96 -10.88
CA LYS A 96 16.70 -10.01 -10.18
C LYS A 96 17.11 -9.60 -8.79
N GLN A 97 17.50 -8.34 -8.57
CA GLN A 97 17.73 -7.78 -7.24
C GLN A 97 16.44 -7.73 -6.44
N THR A 98 15.33 -7.28 -7.02
CA THR A 98 14.00 -7.30 -6.41
C THR A 98 13.53 -8.72 -6.11
N GLN A 99 13.81 -9.71 -6.98
CA GLN A 99 13.55 -11.13 -6.69
C GLN A 99 14.50 -11.70 -5.63
N ALA A 100 15.76 -11.30 -5.59
CA ALA A 100 16.70 -11.70 -4.55
C ALA A 100 16.38 -11.02 -3.21
N ASP A 101 15.96 -9.76 -3.24
CA ASP A 101 15.50 -9.00 -2.06
C ASP A 101 14.07 -9.44 -1.63
N SER A 102 13.19 -9.81 -2.58
CA SER A 102 11.88 -10.44 -2.34
C SER A 102 11.99 -11.88 -1.85
N ALA A 103 13.12 -12.54 -2.08
CA ALA A 103 13.38 -13.90 -1.61
C ALA A 103 13.63 -13.99 -0.09
N VAL A 104 13.57 -12.89 0.66
CA VAL A 104 13.83 -12.89 2.10
C VAL A 104 12.86 -11.98 2.87
N ALA A 105 11.59 -11.95 2.51
CA ALA A 105 10.59 -11.60 3.52
C ALA A 105 10.55 -12.73 4.55
N SER A 106 10.59 -12.40 5.85
CA SER A 106 10.47 -13.45 6.87
C SER A 106 9.20 -14.27 6.65
N PRO A 107 9.18 -15.56 7.00
CA PRO A 107 8.00 -16.40 6.86
C PRO A 107 6.75 -15.77 7.48
N GLU A 108 6.92 -15.04 8.57
CA GLU A 108 5.85 -14.34 9.29
C GLU A 108 5.24 -13.21 8.45
N ILE A 109 6.06 -12.42 7.75
CA ILE A 109 5.58 -11.36 6.84
C ILE A 109 4.86 -11.96 5.65
N ALA A 110 5.44 -12.99 5.03
CA ALA A 110 4.83 -13.66 3.89
C ALA A 110 3.46 -14.27 4.26
N ALA A 111 3.37 -14.95 5.41
CA ALA A 111 2.13 -15.52 5.93
C ALA A 111 1.09 -14.44 6.24
N SER A 112 1.51 -13.35 6.89
CA SER A 112 0.61 -12.23 7.21
C SER A 112 0.09 -11.54 5.95
N ALA A 113 0.95 -11.31 4.96
CA ALA A 113 0.55 -10.71 3.68
C ALA A 113 -0.43 -11.62 2.90
N ALA A 114 -0.20 -12.94 2.91
CA ALA A 114 -1.11 -13.90 2.30
C ALA A 114 -2.50 -13.89 2.97
N ALA A 115 -2.55 -13.75 4.30
CA ALA A 115 -3.81 -13.61 5.03
C ALA A 115 -4.56 -12.32 4.66
N PHE A 116 -3.86 -11.18 4.55
CA PHE A 116 -4.47 -9.94 4.04
C PHE A 116 -5.03 -10.13 2.62
N ALA A 117 -4.24 -10.72 1.71
CA ALA A 117 -4.68 -10.98 0.34
C ALA A 117 -5.92 -11.88 0.29
N SER A 118 -5.97 -12.93 1.13
CA SER A 118 -7.14 -13.82 1.26
C SER A 118 -8.40 -13.06 1.67
N MET A 119 -8.31 -12.26 2.73
CA MET A 119 -9.44 -11.46 3.24
C MET A 119 -9.95 -10.45 2.19
N PHE A 120 -9.05 -9.73 1.53
CA PHE A 120 -9.41 -8.77 0.47
C PHE A 120 -10.07 -9.48 -0.73
N ALA A 121 -9.50 -10.59 -1.19
CA ALA A 121 -10.07 -11.38 -2.28
C ALA A 121 -11.46 -11.95 -1.92
N ALA A 122 -11.68 -12.40 -0.70
CA ALA A 122 -12.99 -12.85 -0.24
C ALA A 122 -14.04 -11.74 -0.39
N ILE A 123 -13.75 -10.53 0.09
CA ILE A 123 -14.66 -9.39 -0.01
C ILE A 123 -14.93 -8.98 -1.46
N GLN A 124 -13.90 -8.91 -2.30
CA GLN A 124 -14.03 -8.56 -3.72
C GLN A 124 -14.92 -9.57 -4.46
N ASN A 125 -14.85 -10.84 -4.08
CA ASN A 125 -15.66 -11.93 -4.64
C ASN A 125 -17.04 -12.10 -3.96
N GLY A 126 -17.42 -11.19 -3.04
CA GLY A 126 -18.70 -11.25 -2.33
C GLY A 126 -18.80 -12.43 -1.33
N LYS A 127 -17.68 -13.00 -0.92
CA LYS A 127 -17.61 -14.09 0.07
C LYS A 127 -17.39 -13.52 1.47
N PRO A 128 -17.82 -14.23 2.52
CA PRO A 128 -17.48 -13.88 3.90
C PRO A 128 -15.97 -13.99 4.13
N ILE A 129 -15.45 -13.14 5.02
CA ILE A 129 -14.04 -13.19 5.46
C ILE A 129 -13.90 -14.38 6.42
N ASP A 130 -12.77 -15.08 6.34
CA ASP A 130 -12.36 -15.99 7.39
C ASP A 130 -11.58 -15.23 8.48
N LEU A 131 -12.17 -15.08 9.66
CA LEU A 131 -11.52 -14.39 10.79
C LEU A 131 -10.26 -15.10 11.29
N SER A 132 -10.09 -16.38 10.96
CA SER A 132 -8.85 -17.10 11.27
C SER A 132 -7.65 -16.49 10.52
N ASP A 133 -7.85 -15.90 9.35
CA ASP A 133 -6.80 -15.18 8.62
C ASP A 133 -6.33 -13.95 9.41
N ALA A 134 -7.25 -13.15 9.97
CA ALA A 134 -6.91 -12.00 10.79
C ALA A 134 -6.21 -12.41 12.09
N ASP A 135 -6.68 -13.48 12.74
CA ASP A 135 -6.09 -14.04 13.94
C ASP A 135 -4.68 -14.55 13.69
N ASN A 136 -4.49 -15.31 12.60
CA ASN A 136 -3.20 -15.86 12.19
C ASN A 136 -2.21 -14.73 11.83
N ALA A 137 -2.61 -13.77 10.99
CA ALA A 137 -1.76 -12.64 10.64
C ALA A 137 -1.29 -11.88 11.89
N THR A 138 -2.22 -11.53 12.78
CA THR A 138 -1.90 -10.85 14.04
C THR A 138 -0.93 -11.67 14.90
N THR A 139 -1.13 -12.97 15.00
CA THR A 139 -0.26 -13.88 15.79
C THR A 139 1.15 -13.93 15.20
N GLN A 140 1.29 -14.04 13.88
CA GLN A 140 2.58 -14.03 13.21
C GLN A 140 3.33 -12.71 13.45
N ILE A 141 2.62 -11.58 13.38
CA ILE A 141 3.18 -10.24 13.62
C ILE A 141 3.67 -10.12 15.08
N ILE A 142 2.85 -10.53 16.05
CA ILE A 142 3.23 -10.53 17.48
C ILE A 142 4.49 -11.38 17.70
N ASN A 143 4.52 -12.58 17.12
CA ASN A 143 5.65 -13.50 17.27
C ASN A 143 6.92 -12.92 16.63
N GLY A 144 6.84 -12.40 15.41
CA GLY A 144 7.96 -11.79 14.71
C GLY A 144 8.54 -10.61 15.50
N ILE A 145 7.71 -9.72 16.02
CA ILE A 145 8.14 -8.58 16.83
C ILE A 145 8.73 -9.02 18.19
N THR A 146 8.12 -10.02 18.83
CA THR A 146 8.60 -10.52 20.11
C THR A 146 9.97 -11.20 20.01
N GLN A 147 10.22 -11.91 18.90
CA GLN A 147 11.45 -12.64 18.65
C GLN A 147 12.58 -11.73 18.15
N ASN A 148 12.30 -10.86 17.21
CA ASN A 148 13.31 -10.11 16.46
C ASN A 148 13.35 -8.61 16.79
N GLY A 149 12.34 -8.12 17.52
CA GLY A 149 12.16 -6.70 17.82
C GLY A 149 11.42 -5.95 16.71
N LEU A 150 10.80 -4.82 17.07
CA LEU A 150 10.02 -4.00 16.15
C LEU A 150 10.86 -3.42 15.00
N GLY A 151 12.09 -2.98 15.28
CA GLY A 151 12.97 -2.40 14.24
C GLY A 151 13.26 -3.39 13.11
N ALA A 152 13.64 -4.62 13.44
CA ALA A 152 13.87 -5.68 12.46
C ALA A 152 12.61 -6.01 11.67
N TRP A 153 11.45 -6.09 12.34
CA TRP A 153 10.15 -6.27 11.70
C TRP A 153 9.88 -5.19 10.65
N LEU A 154 10.02 -3.92 11.02
CA LEU A 154 9.76 -2.78 10.14
C LEU A 154 10.70 -2.74 8.94
N ASP A 155 11.97 -3.11 9.13
CA ASP A 155 12.94 -3.21 8.03
C ASP A 155 12.57 -4.33 7.04
N ASP A 156 12.04 -5.45 7.53
CA ASP A 156 11.55 -6.54 6.70
C ASP A 156 10.29 -6.14 5.93
N VAL A 157 9.32 -5.47 6.59
CA VAL A 157 8.09 -4.98 5.94
C VAL A 157 8.41 -3.95 4.84
N ARG A 158 9.41 -3.08 5.04
CA ARG A 158 9.83 -2.11 4.01
C ARG A 158 10.34 -2.76 2.74
N ARG A 159 10.84 -4.00 2.81
CA ARG A 159 11.26 -4.81 1.65
C ARG A 159 10.09 -5.48 0.93
N TYR A 160 8.91 -5.48 1.52
CA TYR A 160 7.72 -6.04 0.92
C TYR A 160 7.06 -5.04 -0.04
N HIS A 161 6.84 -5.41 -1.32
CA HIS A 161 6.56 -4.46 -2.39
C HIS A 161 5.07 -4.27 -2.74
N GLU A 162 4.13 -4.95 -2.09
CA GLU A 162 2.70 -4.73 -2.32
C GLU A 162 2.17 -3.61 -1.41
N ALA A 163 2.02 -2.41 -1.95
CA ALA A 163 1.76 -1.17 -1.19
C ALA A 163 0.54 -1.27 -0.23
N THR A 164 -0.58 -1.86 -0.65
CA THR A 164 -1.78 -1.98 0.20
C THR A 164 -1.51 -2.87 1.41
N PHE A 165 -0.88 -4.02 1.22
CA PHE A 165 -0.59 -4.93 2.33
C PHE A 165 0.62 -4.47 3.14
N GLN A 166 1.57 -3.77 2.53
CA GLN A 166 2.68 -3.14 3.24
C GLN A 166 2.17 -2.16 4.30
N HIS A 167 1.19 -1.31 3.95
CA HIS A 167 0.56 -0.41 4.91
C HIS A 167 -0.08 -1.17 6.08
N CYS A 168 -0.91 -2.18 5.80
CA CYS A 168 -1.56 -2.99 6.84
C CYS A 168 -0.54 -3.69 7.76
N LEU A 169 0.55 -4.22 7.19
CA LEU A 169 1.65 -4.82 7.95
C LEU A 169 2.36 -3.79 8.84
N LEU A 170 2.63 -2.59 8.31
CA LEU A 170 3.25 -1.50 9.07
C LEU A 170 2.36 -1.07 10.23
N VAL A 171 1.08 -0.77 9.98
CA VAL A 171 0.14 -0.31 11.02
C VAL A 171 -0.01 -1.37 12.10
N THR A 172 -0.21 -2.65 11.73
CA THR A 172 -0.35 -3.73 12.70
C THR A 172 0.94 -3.91 13.52
N GLY A 173 2.11 -3.89 12.86
CA GLY A 173 3.39 -4.00 13.56
C GLY A 173 3.65 -2.85 14.52
N VAL A 174 3.38 -1.61 14.10
CA VAL A 174 3.53 -0.41 14.94
C VAL A 174 2.56 -0.44 16.12
N ALA A 175 1.29 -0.81 15.91
CA ALA A 175 0.28 -0.91 16.97
C ALA A 175 0.65 -1.99 18.00
N VAL A 176 1.06 -3.18 17.53
CA VAL A 176 1.55 -4.27 18.40
C VAL A 176 2.80 -3.83 19.17
N GLY A 177 3.79 -3.24 18.49
CA GLY A 177 5.01 -2.74 19.12
C GLY A 177 4.70 -1.69 20.20
N PHE A 178 3.74 -0.82 19.95
CA PHE A 178 3.31 0.21 20.91
C PHE A 178 2.64 -0.43 22.14
N ALA A 179 1.75 -1.39 21.95
CA ALA A 179 1.12 -2.12 23.05
C ALA A 179 2.15 -2.88 23.93
N LEU A 180 3.15 -3.48 23.28
CA LEU A 180 4.24 -4.18 23.97
C LEU A 180 5.14 -3.21 24.77
N ASP A 181 5.47 -2.03 24.20
CA ASP A 181 6.25 -0.97 24.89
C ASP A 181 5.50 -0.44 26.11
N LEU A 182 4.16 -0.30 26.00
CA LEU A 182 3.25 0.05 27.11
C LEU A 182 3.03 -1.09 28.11
N ARG A 183 3.59 -2.30 27.86
CA ARG A 183 3.45 -3.49 28.71
C ARG A 183 2.00 -3.94 28.89
N PHE A 184 1.21 -3.85 27.86
CA PHE A 184 -0.15 -4.35 27.86
C PHE A 184 -0.20 -5.86 28.09
N ALA A 185 -1.30 -6.35 28.68
CA ALA A 185 -1.55 -7.78 28.79
C ALA A 185 -1.67 -8.40 27.38
N ALA A 186 -1.27 -9.66 27.24
CA ALA A 186 -1.25 -10.34 25.93
C ALA A 186 -2.62 -10.31 25.22
N VAL A 187 -3.72 -10.34 25.97
CA VAL A 187 -5.08 -10.23 25.43
C VAL A 187 -5.34 -8.87 24.79
N ASP A 188 -4.80 -7.80 25.37
CA ASP A 188 -4.99 -6.43 24.87
C ASP A 188 -4.06 -6.15 23.69
N VAL A 189 -2.82 -6.68 23.71
CA VAL A 189 -1.93 -6.67 22.55
C VAL A 189 -2.60 -7.36 21.35
N LYS A 190 -3.18 -8.54 21.58
CA LYS A 190 -3.89 -9.30 20.55
C LYS A 190 -5.10 -8.54 20.01
N ARG A 191 -5.89 -7.93 20.89
CA ARG A 191 -7.09 -7.17 20.54
C ARG A 191 -6.75 -5.94 19.68
N LEU A 192 -5.75 -5.15 20.09
CA LEU A 192 -5.26 -4.01 19.30
C LEU A 192 -4.67 -4.48 17.96
N GLY A 193 -3.93 -5.58 17.96
CA GLY A 193 -3.36 -6.17 16.76
C GLY A 193 -4.44 -6.60 15.75
N ILE A 194 -5.51 -7.29 16.20
CA ILE A 194 -6.65 -7.66 15.34
C ILE A 194 -7.35 -6.42 14.79
N SER A 195 -7.57 -5.40 15.63
CA SER A 195 -8.16 -4.15 15.19
C SER A 195 -7.31 -3.47 14.12
N ALA A 196 -5.99 -3.43 14.31
CA ALA A 196 -5.04 -2.90 13.32
C ALA A 196 -5.00 -3.75 12.04
N THR A 197 -5.12 -5.07 12.14
CA THR A 197 -5.18 -5.96 10.97
C THR A 197 -6.43 -5.69 10.12
N LEU A 198 -7.55 -5.36 10.74
CA LEU A 198 -8.84 -5.19 10.07
C LEU A 198 -9.22 -3.72 9.79
N HIS A 199 -8.47 -2.71 10.29
CA HIS A 199 -8.88 -1.31 10.24
C HIS A 199 -9.24 -0.84 8.82
N ASP A 200 -8.48 -1.29 7.84
CA ASP A 200 -8.57 -0.89 6.43
C ASP A 200 -9.32 -1.90 5.55
N ILE A 201 -9.97 -2.92 6.13
CA ILE A 201 -10.60 -4.00 5.35
C ILE A 201 -11.67 -3.49 4.37
N GLY A 202 -12.31 -2.37 4.69
CA GLY A 202 -13.29 -1.72 3.82
C GLY A 202 -12.71 -1.20 2.50
N LYS A 203 -11.39 -1.01 2.41
CA LYS A 203 -10.71 -0.63 1.16
C LYS A 203 -10.86 -1.68 0.07
N ALA A 204 -11.14 -2.94 0.42
CA ALA A 204 -11.45 -3.99 -0.56
C ALA A 204 -12.70 -3.69 -1.42
N ARG A 205 -13.54 -2.73 -1.02
CA ARG A 205 -14.73 -2.26 -1.78
C ARG A 205 -14.47 -0.94 -2.51
N ILE A 206 -13.31 -0.34 -2.35
CA ILE A 206 -12.94 0.88 -3.10
C ILE A 206 -12.50 0.49 -4.52
N PRO A 207 -12.98 1.19 -5.56
CA PRO A 207 -12.54 0.93 -6.92
C PRO A 207 -11.01 1.06 -7.06
N LEU A 208 -10.37 0.11 -7.73
CA LEU A 208 -8.90 0.12 -7.95
C LEU A 208 -8.43 1.40 -8.64
N SER A 209 -9.26 2.00 -9.50
CA SER A 209 -8.97 3.29 -10.15
C SER A 209 -8.78 4.45 -9.17
N ILE A 210 -9.34 4.34 -7.96
CA ILE A 210 -9.18 5.30 -6.88
C ILE A 210 -8.05 4.85 -5.94
N LEU A 211 -8.06 3.57 -5.55
CA LEU A 211 -7.11 3.01 -4.60
C LEU A 211 -5.65 3.11 -5.10
N ASP A 212 -5.44 2.79 -6.39
CA ASP A 212 -4.12 2.76 -7.03
C ASP A 212 -3.84 4.05 -7.86
N LYS A 213 -4.62 5.11 -7.66
CA LYS A 213 -4.46 6.35 -8.44
C LYS A 213 -3.08 6.96 -8.21
N PRO A 214 -2.27 7.13 -9.27
CA PRO A 214 -0.98 7.80 -9.14
C PRO A 214 -1.20 9.31 -9.00
N GLY A 215 -1.28 9.81 -7.77
CA GLY A 215 -1.44 11.23 -7.49
C GLY A 215 -2.48 11.53 -6.40
N ARG A 216 -2.87 12.79 -6.31
CA ARG A 216 -3.91 13.21 -5.34
C ARG A 216 -5.29 12.77 -5.82
N LEU A 217 -6.13 12.35 -4.90
CA LEU A 217 -7.55 12.14 -5.13
C LEU A 217 -8.22 13.50 -5.36
N ASP A 218 -9.20 13.55 -6.25
CA ASP A 218 -10.11 14.69 -6.31
C ASP A 218 -11.15 14.63 -5.17
N PRO A 219 -11.93 15.70 -4.94
CA PRO A 219 -12.87 15.72 -3.81
C PRO A 219 -13.93 14.59 -3.85
N ALA A 220 -14.36 14.15 -5.04
CA ALA A 220 -15.35 13.06 -5.16
C ALA A 220 -14.71 11.70 -4.86
N GLU A 221 -13.49 11.48 -5.32
CA GLU A 221 -12.71 10.27 -5.03
C GLU A 221 -12.31 10.20 -3.55
N GLU A 222 -11.98 11.36 -2.94
CA GLU A 222 -11.68 11.45 -1.51
C GLU A 222 -12.91 11.08 -0.67
N GLU A 223 -14.10 11.54 -1.05
CA GLU A 223 -15.34 11.16 -0.39
C GLU A 223 -15.59 9.65 -0.45
N ILE A 224 -15.31 9.01 -1.60
CA ILE A 224 -15.40 7.55 -1.75
C ILE A 224 -14.37 6.87 -0.84
N MET A 225 -13.13 7.35 -0.83
CA MET A 225 -12.06 6.81 0.01
C MET A 225 -12.42 6.91 1.50
N ARG A 226 -12.95 8.03 1.96
CA ARG A 226 -13.34 8.26 3.37
C ARG A 226 -14.45 7.34 3.87
N ARG A 227 -15.12 6.60 2.99
CA ARG A 227 -16.18 5.64 3.38
C ARG A 227 -15.64 4.29 3.85
N HIS A 228 -14.34 3.97 3.64
CA HIS A 228 -13.81 2.64 3.98
C HIS A 228 -13.99 2.25 5.47
N PRO A 229 -13.95 3.15 6.49
CA PRO A 229 -14.18 2.74 7.86
C PRO A 229 -15.62 2.26 8.09
N VAL A 230 -16.61 2.96 7.52
CA VAL A 230 -18.02 2.56 7.58
C VAL A 230 -18.26 1.25 6.84
N VAL A 231 -17.69 1.11 5.63
CA VAL A 231 -17.77 -0.12 4.84
C VAL A 231 -17.12 -1.29 5.58
N GLY A 232 -15.95 -1.08 6.19
CA GLY A 232 -15.27 -2.10 7.00
C GLY A 232 -16.10 -2.53 8.19
N TYR A 233 -16.69 -1.58 8.93
CA TYR A 233 -17.62 -1.86 10.02
C TYR A 233 -18.83 -2.68 9.54
N ASP A 234 -19.46 -2.28 8.43
CA ASP A 234 -20.62 -2.99 7.89
C ASP A 234 -20.31 -4.40 7.41
N LEU A 235 -19.09 -4.66 6.94
CA LEU A 235 -18.63 -5.99 6.58
C LEU A 235 -18.44 -6.91 7.80
N LEU A 236 -18.11 -6.35 8.96
CA LEU A 236 -17.70 -7.10 10.15
C LEU A 236 -18.75 -7.19 11.24
N LYS A 237 -19.69 -6.24 11.34
CA LYS A 237 -20.61 -6.06 12.49
C LYS A 237 -21.48 -7.27 12.81
N ASP A 238 -21.85 -8.06 11.80
CA ASP A 238 -22.71 -9.23 11.96
C ASP A 238 -21.90 -10.54 12.00
N MET A 239 -20.56 -10.46 12.03
CA MET A 239 -19.69 -11.62 12.07
C MET A 239 -19.48 -12.10 13.52
N THR A 240 -19.77 -13.37 13.77
CA THR A 240 -19.48 -13.99 15.07
C THR A 240 -17.97 -14.02 15.30
N GLY A 241 -17.52 -13.55 16.47
CA GLY A 241 -16.11 -13.54 16.86
C GLY A 241 -15.40 -12.19 16.72
N VAL A 242 -16.03 -11.18 16.11
CA VAL A 242 -15.52 -9.79 16.10
C VAL A 242 -16.06 -9.07 17.33
N GLY A 243 -15.17 -8.70 18.24
CA GLY A 243 -15.54 -7.96 19.45
C GLY A 243 -15.92 -6.51 19.15
N PRO A 244 -16.76 -5.88 20.04
CA PRO A 244 -17.22 -4.50 19.84
C PRO A 244 -16.06 -3.49 19.78
N GLU A 245 -14.98 -3.71 20.51
CA GLU A 245 -13.79 -2.84 20.49
C GLU A 245 -13.02 -2.92 19.19
N VAL A 246 -13.00 -4.10 18.53
CA VAL A 246 -12.42 -4.25 17.19
C VAL A 246 -13.25 -3.49 16.16
N LEU A 247 -14.59 -3.60 16.24
CA LEU A 247 -15.53 -2.87 15.40
C LEU A 247 -15.38 -1.34 15.57
N ASP A 248 -15.19 -0.90 16.83
CA ASP A 248 -14.94 0.49 17.17
C ASP A 248 -13.64 0.98 16.50
N GLY A 249 -12.55 0.22 16.61
CA GLY A 249 -11.28 0.53 15.94
C GLY A 249 -11.41 0.62 14.43
N VAL A 250 -12.09 -0.33 13.79
CA VAL A 250 -12.31 -0.34 12.34
C VAL A 250 -13.10 0.89 11.89
N ARG A 251 -14.15 1.27 12.62
CA ARG A 251 -15.01 2.40 12.26
C ARG A 251 -14.38 3.75 12.51
N HIS A 252 -13.61 3.90 13.62
CA HIS A 252 -13.24 5.21 14.15
C HIS A 252 -11.74 5.52 14.13
N HIS A 253 -10.89 4.71 13.48
CA HIS A 253 -9.43 4.94 13.44
C HIS A 253 -9.02 6.27 12.75
N HIS A 254 -9.92 6.94 12.08
CA HIS A 254 -9.72 8.27 11.50
C HIS A 254 -10.42 9.40 12.29
N GLU A 255 -10.94 9.11 13.48
CA GLU A 255 -11.46 10.14 14.36
C GLU A 255 -10.34 10.88 15.09
N TYR A 256 -10.58 12.17 15.34
CA TYR A 256 -9.71 13.04 16.09
C TYR A 256 -10.40 13.57 17.33
N LEU A 257 -9.64 13.80 18.41
CA LEU A 257 -10.18 14.22 19.70
C LEU A 257 -10.95 15.55 19.66
N ASP A 258 -10.67 16.40 18.67
CA ASP A 258 -11.32 17.70 18.44
C ASP A 258 -12.59 17.61 17.58
N GLY A 259 -13.01 16.41 17.18
CA GLY A 259 -14.19 16.19 16.32
C GLY A 259 -13.96 16.50 14.83
N SER A 260 -12.74 16.83 14.42
CA SER A 260 -12.42 17.09 13.00
C SER A 260 -12.15 15.83 12.19
N GLY A 261 -12.26 14.66 12.81
CA GLY A 261 -12.10 13.35 12.17
C GLY A 261 -13.31 12.90 11.36
N TYR A 262 -13.34 11.65 11.00
CA TYR A 262 -14.44 10.99 10.30
C TYR A 262 -14.50 9.50 10.68
N PRO A 263 -15.62 8.80 10.49
CA PRO A 263 -16.86 9.18 9.78
C PRO A 263 -17.89 9.92 10.64
N ASP A 264 -17.81 9.83 11.96
CA ASP A 264 -18.89 10.26 12.86
C ASP A 264 -18.59 11.61 13.55
N GLY A 265 -17.37 12.14 13.43
CA GLY A 265 -16.95 13.40 14.07
C GLY A 265 -16.93 13.33 15.59
N LEU A 266 -16.46 12.21 16.15
CA LEU A 266 -16.45 11.96 17.57
C LEU A 266 -15.50 12.89 18.31
N MET A 267 -15.93 13.32 19.52
CA MET A 267 -15.11 14.11 20.45
C MET A 267 -14.37 13.20 21.45
N ALA A 268 -13.31 13.72 22.05
CA ALA A 268 -12.42 13.00 22.97
C ALA A 268 -13.11 12.02 23.95
N PRO A 269 -14.23 12.37 24.65
CA PRO A 269 -14.87 11.42 25.57
C PRO A 269 -15.52 10.20 24.91
N GLN A 270 -15.76 10.28 23.59
CA GLN A 270 -16.43 9.23 22.82
C GLN A 270 -15.44 8.26 22.14
N ILE A 271 -14.16 8.63 22.08
CA ILE A 271 -13.11 7.87 21.39
C ILE A 271 -12.41 6.99 22.43
N SER A 272 -12.52 5.67 22.24
CA SER A 272 -11.89 4.68 23.13
C SER A 272 -10.35 4.74 23.08
N ASP A 273 -9.70 4.24 24.12
CA ASP A 273 -8.23 4.18 24.18
C ASP A 273 -7.64 3.31 23.05
N LEU A 274 -8.33 2.23 22.68
CA LEU A 274 -7.92 1.39 21.55
C LEU A 274 -7.90 2.19 20.25
N VAL A 275 -8.94 2.97 19.97
CA VAL A 275 -9.02 3.85 18.79
C VAL A 275 -7.90 4.88 18.81
N ARG A 276 -7.63 5.52 19.97
CA ARG A 276 -6.54 6.51 20.09
C ARG A 276 -5.18 5.92 19.77
N LEU A 277 -4.90 4.71 20.26
CA LEU A 277 -3.65 3.99 19.98
C LEU A 277 -3.54 3.65 18.48
N LEU A 278 -4.62 3.13 17.90
CA LEU A 278 -4.67 2.74 16.50
C LEU A 278 -4.51 3.96 15.57
N THR A 279 -5.19 5.08 15.88
CA THR A 279 -5.05 6.35 15.12
C THR A 279 -3.60 6.85 15.10
N ILE A 280 -2.89 6.79 16.24
CA ILE A 280 -1.48 7.18 16.33
C ILE A 280 -0.63 6.23 15.45
N ALA A 281 -0.86 4.91 15.53
CA ALA A 281 -0.12 3.91 14.77
C ALA A 281 -0.35 4.07 13.26
N ASP A 282 -1.59 4.30 12.83
CA ASP A 282 -1.96 4.50 11.43
C ASP A 282 -1.30 5.76 10.84
N ILE A 283 -1.45 6.91 11.50
CA ILE A 283 -0.82 8.17 11.04
C ILE A 283 0.69 8.03 10.97
N PHE A 284 1.31 7.44 11.99
CA PHE A 284 2.76 7.23 11.99
C PHE A 284 3.19 6.33 10.82
N SER A 285 2.53 5.20 10.64
CA SER A 285 2.82 4.25 9.56
C SER A 285 2.67 4.90 8.19
N ALA A 286 1.60 5.67 7.97
CA ALA A 286 1.39 6.42 6.74
C ALA A 286 2.50 7.47 6.47
N LEU A 287 3.15 8.02 7.51
CA LEU A 287 4.25 8.98 7.38
C LEU A 287 5.59 8.30 7.04
N VAL A 288 5.88 7.14 7.62
CA VAL A 288 7.14 6.40 7.42
C VAL A 288 7.09 5.44 6.23
N GLU A 289 5.91 5.24 5.65
CA GLU A 289 5.72 4.47 4.42
C GLU A 289 6.28 5.21 3.21
N SER A 290 7.00 4.48 2.35
CA SER A 290 7.42 4.99 1.04
C SER A 290 6.27 4.91 0.05
N ARG A 291 5.91 6.03 -0.58
CA ARG A 291 4.87 6.09 -1.61
C ARG A 291 5.46 6.59 -2.94
N PRO A 292 4.89 6.24 -4.10
CA PRO A 292 5.45 6.64 -5.40
C PRO A 292 5.73 8.13 -5.57
N TYR A 293 5.01 8.99 -4.82
CA TYR A 293 5.13 10.46 -4.91
C TYR A 293 5.71 11.11 -3.64
N ARG A 294 6.06 10.30 -2.61
CA ARG A 294 6.61 10.81 -1.36
C ARG A 294 7.58 9.81 -0.76
N PRO A 295 8.86 10.18 -0.59
CA PRO A 295 9.81 9.34 0.11
C PRO A 295 9.37 9.11 1.56
N ALA A 296 9.75 7.98 2.13
CA ALA A 296 9.57 7.66 3.53
C ALA A 296 10.19 8.74 4.42
N MET A 297 9.49 9.13 5.47
CA MET A 297 10.06 9.99 6.51
C MET A 297 10.84 9.15 7.52
N SER A 298 11.86 9.75 8.17
CA SER A 298 12.46 9.14 9.34
C SER A 298 11.45 9.10 10.50
N GLY A 299 11.55 8.09 11.36
CA GLY A 299 10.70 7.97 12.55
C GLY A 299 10.72 9.23 13.42
N GLN A 300 11.89 9.87 13.58
CA GLN A 300 11.98 11.15 14.30
C GLN A 300 11.17 12.27 13.64
N SER A 301 11.17 12.37 12.31
CA SER A 301 10.40 13.39 11.58
C SER A 301 8.90 13.13 11.70
N ALA A 302 8.47 11.87 11.57
CA ALA A 302 7.09 11.46 11.74
C ALA A 302 6.62 11.72 13.20
N TYR A 303 7.41 11.37 14.18
CA TYR A 303 7.13 11.66 15.60
C TYR A 303 6.93 13.16 15.86
N ASN A 304 7.79 14.01 15.29
CA ASN A 304 7.66 15.45 15.42
C ASN A 304 6.32 15.98 14.83
N ILE A 305 5.79 15.31 13.79
CA ILE A 305 4.47 15.64 13.23
C ILE A 305 3.38 15.26 14.23
N LEU A 306 3.40 14.04 14.80
CA LEU A 306 2.43 13.63 15.82
C LEU A 306 2.40 14.58 17.01
N CYS A 307 3.56 15.03 17.49
CA CYS A 307 3.65 16.01 18.58
C CYS A 307 3.00 17.37 18.26
N ARG A 308 2.89 17.73 16.98
CA ARG A 308 2.24 18.98 16.53
C ARG A 308 0.74 18.84 16.30
N MET A 309 0.20 17.62 16.38
CA MET A 309 -1.24 17.36 16.25
C MET A 309 -1.96 17.54 17.61
N ASP A 310 -1.62 18.64 18.30
CA ASP A 310 -2.26 18.99 19.56
C ASP A 310 -3.77 19.21 19.37
N GLY A 311 -4.56 18.78 20.35
CA GLY A 311 -6.01 18.75 20.25
C GLY A 311 -6.60 17.63 19.40
N LYS A 312 -5.84 17.03 18.48
CA LYS A 312 -6.29 15.92 17.62
C LYS A 312 -5.91 14.56 18.17
N LEU A 313 -4.72 14.43 18.71
CA LEU A 313 -4.20 13.19 19.29
C LEU A 313 -4.03 13.33 20.81
N GLU A 314 -4.17 12.20 21.51
CA GLU A 314 -3.87 12.13 22.93
C GLU A 314 -2.38 12.33 23.17
N GLN A 315 -1.99 13.51 23.65
CA GLN A 315 -0.58 13.89 23.78
C GLN A 315 0.20 13.06 24.79
N SER A 316 -0.46 12.49 25.79
CA SER A 316 0.15 11.54 26.72
C SER A 316 0.57 10.26 26.02
N LEU A 317 -0.27 9.73 25.13
CA LEU A 317 0.01 8.56 24.30
C LEU A 317 1.07 8.88 23.23
N VAL A 318 1.02 10.06 22.60
CA VAL A 318 2.07 10.49 21.65
C VAL A 318 3.43 10.54 22.33
N ARG A 319 3.52 11.08 23.58
CA ARG A 319 4.80 11.06 24.33
C ARG A 319 5.27 9.65 24.64
N ALA A 320 4.36 8.76 25.06
CA ALA A 320 4.69 7.35 25.30
C ALA A 320 5.14 6.63 24.02
N PHE A 321 4.60 7.00 22.86
CA PHE A 321 4.95 6.42 21.55
C PHE A 321 6.40 6.72 21.10
N ARG A 322 7.12 7.61 21.78
CA ARG A 322 8.46 8.05 21.38
C ARG A 322 9.44 6.90 21.14
N ASN A 323 9.45 5.89 22.02
CA ASN A 323 10.38 4.75 21.88
C ASN A 323 10.09 3.98 20.59
N VAL A 324 8.81 3.72 20.29
CA VAL A 324 8.36 3.04 19.06
C VAL A 324 8.78 3.83 17.82
N ALA A 325 8.59 5.14 17.83
CA ALA A 325 8.94 6.00 16.71
C ALA A 325 10.46 6.04 16.41
N LEU A 326 11.31 5.88 17.42
CA LEU A 326 12.75 6.00 17.25
C LEU A 326 13.47 4.71 16.88
N VAL A 327 12.79 3.56 16.87
CA VAL A 327 13.35 2.29 16.35
C VAL A 327 13.12 2.12 14.85
N THR A 328 12.46 3.10 14.20
CA THR A 328 12.07 3.08 12.77
C THR A 328 13.06 3.85 11.89
#